data_fbd2de17d2f5d8785d22e49b93a5bfc1
#
_entry.id   fbd2de17d2f5d8785d22e49b93a5bfc1
#
_cell.length_a   1.000
_cell.length_b   1.000
_cell.length_c   1.000
_cell.angle_alpha   90.00
_cell.angle_beta   90.00
_cell.angle_gamma   90.00
#
_symmetry.space_group_name_H-M   'P 1'
#
loop_
_entity.id
_entity.type
_entity.pdbx_description
1 polymer ?
#
loop_
_entity_poly.entity_id
_entity_poly.type
_entity_poly.pdbx_seq_one_letter_code
_entity_poly.pdbx_strand_id
1 'polypeptide(L)'
;MKKFLKLFFLICIVSLVLVGCGLKSADSVINKLTKKQEGCNSYYVEGTMEIINNEDTYTYDVNVSYKKGDYYKIELVNTLNNHEQVILRNDEGVYVVTPSLNKSFKFQSDWPYNNSQVYLLNSILEDLTEDEDRVFKAKDNGYYFQSSVNYPNNKSLVKQNVYIDKNMKITKVEVTNKDGEVQITMNFDKITYNKDFADDYFELSKLINVSDSKKNNSSNSDSTTTNDNNTDNTTRDTDSTTDSTNNVTDNSNTNTNTNNNANTNNSTTGSDNTTENQNSNNATNDNINSSQTKQTATIDDVIYPMYLPDNTTLANKEVIDTEDGQRLILTFDGDNPFVLVEETISYSDEGLIIPVSGNMDFLTDVIGVINDNSVSFDSNGIGYYIVSDKLESTELVNIARSISVLPVSK
;
A
#
# COMPACT_ATOMS: atom_id res chain seq x y z
N MET A 1 58.05 53.95 -0.19
CA MET A 1 57.76 52.74 0.58
C MET A 1 56.53 52.83 1.47
N LYS A 2 56.35 53.78 2.36
CA LYS A 2 55.18 53.87 3.27
C LYS A 2 53.81 53.98 2.57
N LYS A 3 53.73 54.60 1.38
CA LYS A 3 52.49 54.71 0.61
C LYS A 3 52.12 53.40 -0.09
N PHE A 4 53.09 52.66 -0.58
CA PHE A 4 52.89 51.33 -1.17
C PHE A 4 52.46 50.27 -0.12
N LEU A 5 53.00 50.33 1.07
CA LEU A 5 52.63 49.44 2.17
C LEU A 5 51.21 49.70 2.64
N LYS A 6 50.73 50.95 2.67
CA LYS A 6 49.34 51.29 2.99
C LYS A 6 48.37 50.83 1.90
N LEU A 7 48.75 50.93 0.63
CA LEU A 7 47.93 50.48 -0.49
C LEU A 7 47.85 48.94 -0.50
N PHE A 8 48.94 48.26 -0.22
CA PHE A 8 48.94 46.76 -0.10
C PHE A 8 48.10 46.27 1.08
N PHE A 9 48.14 46.96 2.23
CA PHE A 9 47.28 46.63 3.38
C PHE A 9 45.82 46.93 3.11
N LEU A 10 45.48 47.96 2.35
CA LEU A 10 44.12 48.27 1.92
C LEU A 10 43.57 47.22 0.95
N ILE A 11 44.37 46.72 0.00
CA ILE A 11 44.01 45.63 -0.92
C ILE A 11 43.82 44.33 -0.16
N CYS A 12 44.66 44.02 0.82
CA CYS A 12 44.45 42.81 1.66
C CYS A 12 43.18 42.88 2.53
N ILE A 13 42.81 44.08 3.03
CA ILE A 13 41.58 44.29 3.79
C ILE A 13 40.36 44.16 2.86
N VAL A 14 40.40 44.68 1.65
CA VAL A 14 39.32 44.56 0.65
C VAL A 14 39.16 43.11 0.17
N SER A 15 40.26 42.36 0.02
CA SER A 15 40.21 40.93 -0.32
C SER A 15 39.63 40.08 0.81
N LEU A 16 39.82 40.43 2.08
CA LEU A 16 39.20 39.75 3.23
C LEU A 16 37.71 40.01 3.37
N VAL A 17 37.20 41.15 2.89
CA VAL A 17 35.77 41.49 2.92
C VAL A 17 34.98 40.78 1.80
N LEU A 18 35.66 40.39 0.71
CA LEU A 18 35.04 39.68 -0.41
C LEU A 18 34.82 38.15 -0.13
N VAL A 19 35.38 37.61 0.94
CA VAL A 19 35.19 36.20 1.34
C VAL A 19 33.93 35.97 2.20
N GLY A 20 33.20 37.07 2.54
CA GLY A 20 32.12 37.03 3.54
C GLY A 20 30.70 36.78 3.03
N CYS A 21 30.47 36.61 1.73
CA CYS A 21 29.14 36.31 1.21
C CYS A 21 29.16 34.99 0.42
N GLY A 22 29.66 33.92 1.04
CA GLY A 22 29.68 32.58 0.44
C GLY A 22 28.26 32.10 0.22
N LEU A 23 27.87 31.94 -1.03
CA LEU A 23 26.74 31.11 -1.42
C LEU A 23 26.94 29.76 -0.70
N LYS A 24 25.92 29.28 0.02
CA LYS A 24 26.00 27.97 0.68
C LYS A 24 26.26 26.91 -0.40
N SER A 25 27.20 26.02 -0.15
CA SER A 25 27.45 24.86 -1.02
C SER A 25 26.32 23.83 -0.89
N ALA A 26 26.15 22.96 -1.88
CA ALA A 26 25.21 21.83 -1.86
C ALA A 26 25.36 21.04 -0.55
N ASP A 27 26.60 20.62 -0.24
CA ASP A 27 26.89 19.83 0.96
C ASP A 27 26.55 20.56 2.27
N SER A 28 26.77 21.89 2.31
CA SER A 28 26.39 22.70 3.47
C SER A 28 24.88 22.72 3.70
N VAL A 29 24.06 22.69 2.64
CA VAL A 29 22.60 22.65 2.75
C VAL A 29 22.15 21.25 3.15
N ILE A 30 22.62 20.21 2.46
CA ILE A 30 22.31 18.81 2.78
C ILE A 30 22.68 18.50 4.23
N ASN A 31 23.92 18.76 4.65
CA ASN A 31 24.39 18.52 6.02
C ASN A 31 23.54 19.21 7.11
N LYS A 32 22.96 20.39 6.81
CA LYS A 32 22.04 21.05 7.75
C LYS A 32 20.70 20.37 7.84
N LEU A 33 20.17 19.92 6.72
CA LEU A 33 18.89 19.18 6.67
C LEU A 33 19.04 17.82 7.36
N THR A 34 20.11 17.09 7.05
CA THR A 34 20.41 15.78 7.65
C THR A 34 20.59 15.90 9.17
N LYS A 35 21.40 16.86 9.64
CA LYS A 35 21.56 17.12 11.08
C LYS A 35 20.26 17.49 11.79
N LYS A 36 19.38 18.25 11.12
CA LYS A 36 18.08 18.60 11.67
C LYS A 36 17.19 17.38 11.82
N GLN A 37 17.21 16.50 10.84
CA GLN A 37 16.42 15.27 10.83
C GLN A 37 16.98 14.22 11.79
N GLU A 38 18.29 13.92 11.76
CA GLU A 38 18.96 12.98 12.69
C GLU A 38 18.85 13.42 14.15
N GLY A 39 18.80 14.74 14.37
CA GLY A 39 18.64 15.36 15.69
C GLY A 39 17.23 15.31 16.25
N CYS A 40 16.21 14.91 15.48
CA CYS A 40 14.85 14.77 15.98
C CYS A 40 14.53 13.31 16.34
N ASN A 41 13.69 13.12 17.37
CA ASN A 41 13.20 11.80 17.76
C ASN A 41 11.95 11.40 16.94
N SER A 42 11.30 12.36 16.35
CA SER A 42 10.07 12.16 15.58
C SER A 42 9.82 13.35 14.65
N TYR A 43 9.00 13.14 13.63
CA TYR A 43 8.41 14.23 12.87
C TYR A 43 6.99 13.89 12.40
N TYR A 44 6.23 14.93 12.11
CA TYR A 44 4.92 14.86 11.50
C TYR A 44 4.85 15.82 10.32
N VAL A 45 4.40 15.32 9.18
CA VAL A 45 4.21 16.08 7.93
C VAL A 45 2.74 16.08 7.56
N GLU A 46 2.23 17.23 7.16
CA GLU A 46 0.97 17.42 6.46
C GLU A 46 1.29 17.95 5.07
N GLY A 47 0.66 17.40 4.05
CA GLY A 47 0.89 17.84 2.67
C GLY A 47 -0.09 17.24 1.67
N THR A 48 0.12 17.59 0.41
CA THR A 48 -0.69 17.13 -0.71
C THR A 48 0.21 16.49 -1.77
N MET A 49 -0.18 15.31 -2.23
CA MET A 49 0.53 14.59 -3.29
C MET A 49 -0.36 14.47 -4.53
N GLU A 50 0.22 14.75 -5.68
CA GLU A 50 -0.40 14.57 -6.98
C GLU A 50 0.38 13.51 -7.76
N ILE A 51 -0.33 12.54 -8.34
CA ILE A 51 0.24 11.51 -9.23
C ILE A 51 -0.43 11.66 -10.59
N ILE A 52 0.36 11.83 -11.63
CA ILE A 52 -0.09 11.90 -13.02
C ILE A 52 0.03 10.51 -13.63
N ASN A 53 -1.08 9.99 -14.15
CA ASN A 53 -1.13 8.76 -14.91
C ASN A 53 -1.89 9.01 -16.21
N ASN A 54 -1.15 9.02 -17.32
CA ASN A 54 -1.66 9.44 -18.63
C ASN A 54 -2.23 10.87 -18.61
N GLU A 55 -3.54 11.03 -18.85
CA GLU A 55 -4.24 12.32 -18.84
C GLU A 55 -4.87 12.64 -17.48
N ASP A 56 -4.88 11.67 -16.55
CA ASP A 56 -5.52 11.80 -15.25
C ASP A 56 -4.54 12.25 -14.17
N THR A 57 -5.04 13.03 -13.21
CA THR A 57 -4.29 13.44 -12.03
C THR A 57 -5.03 12.98 -10.77
N TYR A 58 -4.35 12.20 -9.95
CA TYR A 58 -4.85 11.71 -8.68
C TYR A 58 -4.25 12.53 -7.55
N THR A 59 -5.10 13.13 -6.73
CA THR A 59 -4.68 14.00 -5.62
C THR A 59 -4.96 13.32 -4.29
N TYR A 60 -3.97 13.36 -3.40
CA TYR A 60 -4.03 12.79 -2.04
C TYR A 60 -3.73 13.82 -0.99
N ASP A 61 -4.50 13.82 0.08
CA ASP A 61 -4.06 14.37 1.35
C ASP A 61 -3.10 13.36 2.00
N VAL A 62 -1.92 13.83 2.39
CA VAL A 62 -0.83 12.99 2.91
C VAL A 62 -0.43 13.43 4.29
N ASN A 63 -0.52 12.50 5.26
CA ASN A 63 0.00 12.68 6.60
C ASN A 63 1.12 11.67 6.85
N VAL A 64 2.30 12.14 7.22
CA VAL A 64 3.45 11.28 7.53
C VAL A 64 3.82 11.43 8.99
N SER A 65 3.78 10.35 9.73
CA SER A 65 4.29 10.23 11.08
C SER A 65 5.53 9.34 11.10
N TYR A 66 6.60 9.85 11.66
CA TYR A 66 7.84 9.13 11.89
C TYR A 66 8.25 9.21 13.35
N LYS A 67 8.73 8.11 13.92
CA LYS A 67 9.37 8.04 15.22
C LYS A 67 10.65 7.20 15.10
N LYS A 68 11.72 7.66 15.72
CA LYS A 68 13.03 6.99 15.73
C LYS A 68 12.90 5.54 16.21
N GLY A 69 13.60 4.63 15.54
CA GLY A 69 13.42 3.18 15.71
C GLY A 69 12.58 2.57 14.60
N ASP A 70 12.55 3.23 13.43
CA ASP A 70 11.88 2.76 12.20
C ASP A 70 10.36 2.63 12.27
N TYR A 71 9.74 3.47 13.11
CA TYR A 71 8.29 3.56 13.16
C TYR A 71 7.79 4.60 12.15
N TYR A 72 6.94 4.17 11.23
CA TYR A 72 6.31 5.01 10.21
C TYR A 72 4.81 4.75 10.15
N LYS A 73 4.04 5.80 9.98
CA LYS A 73 2.62 5.74 9.62
C LYS A 73 2.35 6.82 8.58
N ILE A 74 1.99 6.41 7.37
CA ILE A 74 1.67 7.29 6.26
C ILE A 74 0.20 7.08 5.93
N GLU A 75 -0.60 8.11 6.13
CA GLU A 75 -2.02 8.15 5.79
C GLU A 75 -2.17 8.85 4.45
N LEU A 76 -2.80 8.17 3.51
CA LEU A 76 -3.02 8.61 2.13
C LEU A 76 -4.52 8.58 1.87
N VAL A 77 -5.12 9.76 1.71
CA VAL A 77 -6.55 9.89 1.43
C VAL A 77 -6.72 10.47 0.04
N ASN A 78 -7.28 9.68 -0.87
CA ASN A 78 -7.62 10.15 -2.21
C ASN A 78 -8.76 11.17 -2.12
N THR A 79 -8.52 12.40 -2.59
CA THR A 79 -9.48 13.50 -2.44
C THR A 79 -10.74 13.36 -3.30
N LEU A 80 -10.70 12.51 -4.33
CA LEU A 80 -11.84 12.30 -5.23
C LEU A 80 -12.90 11.37 -4.64
N ASN A 81 -12.48 10.27 -4.02
CA ASN A 81 -13.38 9.22 -3.53
C ASN A 81 -13.27 8.98 -2.02
N ASN A 82 -12.42 9.73 -1.30
CA ASN A 82 -12.10 9.57 0.11
C ASN A 82 -11.59 8.16 0.47
N HIS A 83 -11.01 7.44 -0.51
CA HIS A 83 -10.38 6.16 -0.24
C HIS A 83 -9.10 6.37 0.57
N GLU A 84 -9.06 5.76 1.76
CA GLU A 84 -7.92 5.84 2.66
C GLU A 84 -7.10 4.56 2.62
N GLN A 85 -5.80 4.69 2.43
CA GLN A 85 -4.81 3.65 2.68
C GLN A 85 -3.75 4.15 3.65
N VAL A 86 -3.29 3.26 4.51
CA VAL A 86 -2.24 3.56 5.50
C VAL A 86 -1.08 2.62 5.31
N ILE A 87 0.13 3.18 5.06
CA ILE A 87 1.36 2.41 5.18
C ILE A 87 1.81 2.49 6.63
N LEU A 88 1.92 1.36 7.29
CA LEU A 88 2.38 1.25 8.67
C LEU A 88 3.65 0.41 8.73
N ARG A 89 4.69 0.95 9.39
CA ARG A 89 5.88 0.17 9.80
C ARG A 89 6.05 0.27 11.30
N ASN A 90 6.21 -0.87 11.95
CA ASN A 90 6.50 -1.00 13.37
C ASN A 90 7.39 -2.23 13.62
N ASP A 91 7.60 -2.62 14.89
CA ASP A 91 8.42 -3.77 15.27
C ASP A 91 7.89 -5.11 14.73
N GLU A 92 6.60 -5.18 14.37
CA GLU A 92 5.98 -6.40 13.84
C GLU A 92 6.12 -6.55 12.33
N GLY A 93 6.41 -5.47 11.60
CA GLY A 93 6.63 -5.46 10.16
C GLY A 93 6.09 -4.24 9.43
N VAL A 94 5.89 -4.43 8.12
CA VAL A 94 5.40 -3.42 7.19
C VAL A 94 4.02 -3.83 6.69
N TYR A 95 3.08 -2.90 6.72
CA TYR A 95 1.68 -3.16 6.36
C TYR A 95 1.17 -2.09 5.40
N VAL A 96 0.36 -2.48 4.43
CA VAL A 96 -0.58 -1.59 3.73
C VAL A 96 -1.97 -1.93 4.22
N VAL A 97 -2.62 -0.96 4.83
CA VAL A 97 -3.91 -1.11 5.50
C VAL A 97 -4.98 -0.36 4.73
N THR A 98 -6.13 -0.97 4.51
CA THR A 98 -7.35 -0.34 4.03
C THR A 98 -8.38 -0.38 5.16
N PRO A 99 -8.47 0.68 6.00
CA PRO A 99 -9.32 0.66 7.20
C PRO A 99 -10.79 0.43 6.89
N SER A 100 -11.30 0.99 5.79
CA SER A 100 -12.69 0.83 5.34
C SER A 100 -13.09 -0.62 5.04
N LEU A 101 -12.12 -1.49 4.73
CA LEU A 101 -12.31 -2.92 4.48
C LEU A 101 -11.91 -3.79 5.68
N ASN A 102 -11.42 -3.18 6.76
CA ASN A 102 -10.84 -3.89 7.91
C ASN A 102 -9.76 -4.91 7.49
N LYS A 103 -8.94 -4.54 6.49
CA LYS A 103 -8.01 -5.42 5.77
C LYS A 103 -6.61 -4.82 5.73
N SER A 104 -5.60 -5.66 5.84
CA SER A 104 -4.21 -5.28 5.61
C SER A 104 -3.41 -6.34 4.88
N PHE A 105 -2.43 -5.90 4.08
CA PHE A 105 -1.37 -6.75 3.56
C PHE A 105 -0.12 -6.57 4.44
N LYS A 106 0.45 -7.67 4.89
CA LYS A 106 1.70 -7.69 5.67
C LYS A 106 2.86 -8.09 4.76
N PHE A 107 3.78 -7.16 4.53
CA PHE A 107 4.91 -7.32 3.62
C PHE A 107 6.15 -7.87 4.34
N GLN A 108 6.90 -8.73 3.63
CA GLN A 108 8.26 -9.11 3.97
C GLN A 108 9.24 -8.20 3.20
N SER A 109 9.29 -6.93 3.56
CA SER A 109 9.99 -5.89 2.81
C SER A 109 10.83 -5.01 3.73
N ASP A 110 11.95 -4.50 3.21
CA ASP A 110 12.80 -3.52 3.88
C ASP A 110 12.30 -2.06 3.69
N TRP A 111 11.07 -1.89 3.19
CA TRP A 111 10.50 -0.56 3.05
C TRP A 111 10.73 0.27 4.34
N PRO A 112 11.14 1.56 4.26
CA PRO A 112 11.22 2.40 3.06
C PRO A 112 12.59 2.41 2.39
N TYR A 113 13.51 1.54 2.74
CA TYR A 113 14.93 1.60 2.34
C TYR A 113 15.24 0.97 0.98
N ASN A 114 14.28 0.29 0.36
CA ASN A 114 14.48 -0.40 -0.91
C ASN A 114 14.18 0.45 -2.15
N ASN A 115 13.54 1.61 -1.99
CA ASN A 115 13.18 2.51 -3.08
C ASN A 115 12.97 3.95 -2.59
N SER A 116 13.01 4.92 -3.50
CA SER A 116 12.76 6.33 -3.20
C SER A 116 11.31 6.56 -2.76
N GLN A 117 11.11 7.44 -1.76
CA GLN A 117 9.80 7.80 -1.22
C GLN A 117 9.66 9.33 -1.22
N VAL A 118 8.86 9.86 -2.14
CA VAL A 118 8.70 11.30 -2.37
C VAL A 118 8.15 12.08 -1.15
N TYR A 119 7.47 11.40 -0.24
CA TYR A 119 6.85 11.97 0.96
C TYR A 119 7.68 11.76 2.26
N LEU A 120 8.77 10.99 2.22
CA LEU A 120 9.62 10.74 3.40
C LEU A 120 10.86 11.64 3.38
N LEU A 121 11.03 12.44 4.44
CA LEU A 121 12.19 13.32 4.58
C LEU A 121 13.52 12.56 4.55
N ASN A 122 13.55 11.35 5.12
CA ASN A 122 14.73 10.49 5.13
C ASN A 122 15.13 10.08 3.71
N SER A 123 14.19 9.52 2.96
CA SER A 123 14.43 9.04 1.60
C SER A 123 14.86 10.17 0.66
N ILE A 124 14.20 11.34 0.74
CA ILE A 124 14.58 12.52 -0.05
C ILE A 124 16.04 12.93 0.23
N LEU A 125 16.45 12.94 1.51
CA LEU A 125 17.81 13.34 1.89
C LEU A 125 18.85 12.27 1.55
N GLU A 126 18.50 11.01 1.59
CA GLU A 126 19.32 9.87 1.16
C GLU A 126 19.63 9.99 -0.34
N ASP A 127 18.61 10.11 -1.19
CA ASP A 127 18.78 10.32 -2.63
C ASP A 127 19.66 11.55 -2.95
N LEU A 128 19.48 12.67 -2.21
CA LEU A 128 20.31 13.85 -2.37
C LEU A 128 21.76 13.64 -1.93
N THR A 129 22.00 12.77 -0.97
CA THR A 129 23.34 12.51 -0.42
C THR A 129 24.11 11.54 -1.29
N GLU A 130 23.45 10.51 -1.80
CA GLU A 130 24.06 9.44 -2.57
C GLU A 130 24.34 9.82 -4.03
N ASP A 131 23.56 10.72 -4.63
CA ASP A 131 23.79 11.15 -6.00
C ASP A 131 24.97 12.14 -6.07
N GLU A 132 26.15 11.69 -6.50
CA GLU A 132 27.33 12.52 -6.71
C GLU A 132 27.15 13.53 -7.85
N ASP A 133 26.30 13.21 -8.84
CA ASP A 133 26.01 14.04 -10.01
C ASP A 133 24.82 15.02 -9.79
N ARG A 134 24.34 15.12 -8.54
CA ARG A 134 23.24 16.03 -8.18
C ARG A 134 23.46 17.45 -8.61
N VAL A 135 22.43 18.08 -9.17
CA VAL A 135 22.46 19.50 -9.52
C VAL A 135 22.04 20.33 -8.32
N PHE A 136 22.76 21.42 -8.06
CA PHE A 136 22.43 22.39 -7.00
C PHE A 136 22.34 23.80 -7.56
N LYS A 137 21.32 24.54 -7.14
CA LYS A 137 21.16 25.98 -7.45
C LYS A 137 20.69 26.71 -6.18
N ALA A 138 21.48 27.70 -5.75
CA ALA A 138 21.00 28.67 -4.78
C ALA A 138 20.11 29.70 -5.49
N LYS A 139 18.94 30.00 -4.91
CA LYS A 139 17.96 30.94 -5.40
C LYS A 139 17.73 32.04 -4.33
N ASP A 140 17.16 33.20 -4.73
CA ASP A 140 16.90 34.29 -3.79
C ASP A 140 16.02 33.88 -2.62
N ASN A 141 15.11 32.90 -2.83
CA ASN A 141 14.13 32.47 -1.85
C ASN A 141 14.39 31.05 -1.28
N GLY A 142 15.57 30.45 -1.53
CA GLY A 142 15.89 29.13 -1.03
C GLY A 142 16.88 28.36 -1.90
N TYR A 143 16.71 27.06 -1.98
CA TYR A 143 17.62 26.16 -2.68
C TYR A 143 16.83 25.17 -3.53
N TYR A 144 17.46 24.79 -4.62
CA TYR A 144 16.96 23.77 -5.55
C TYR A 144 18.01 22.69 -5.70
N PHE A 145 17.56 21.44 -5.65
CA PHE A 145 18.35 20.27 -5.99
C PHE A 145 17.64 19.46 -7.07
N GLN A 146 18.42 18.76 -7.85
CA GLN A 146 17.92 17.65 -8.67
C GLN A 146 18.84 16.46 -8.42
N SER A 147 18.27 15.29 -8.13
CA SER A 147 18.98 14.03 -7.94
C SER A 147 18.32 12.91 -8.70
N SER A 148 19.02 11.80 -8.87
CA SER A 148 18.46 10.53 -9.33
C SER A 148 17.54 9.95 -8.27
N VAL A 149 16.62 9.07 -8.70
CA VAL A 149 15.69 8.33 -7.84
C VAL A 149 15.67 6.86 -8.23
N ASN A 150 15.27 6.01 -7.29
CA ASN A 150 15.13 4.57 -7.50
C ASN A 150 13.67 4.15 -7.32
N TYR A 151 12.99 3.91 -8.45
CA TYR A 151 11.64 3.34 -8.52
C TYR A 151 11.69 2.02 -9.31
N PRO A 152 11.96 0.87 -8.67
CA PRO A 152 12.21 -0.40 -9.37
C PRO A 152 11.03 -0.86 -10.22
N ASN A 153 9.79 -0.60 -9.78
CA ASN A 153 8.57 -0.97 -10.49
C ASN A 153 8.09 0.10 -11.50
N ASN A 154 8.75 1.25 -11.56
CA ASN A 154 8.48 2.30 -12.55
C ASN A 154 9.77 2.94 -13.06
N LYS A 155 10.43 2.26 -13.99
CA LYS A 155 11.69 2.71 -14.59
C LYS A 155 11.59 3.98 -15.43
N SER A 156 10.38 4.51 -15.64
CA SER A 156 10.21 5.82 -16.29
C SER A 156 10.57 6.97 -15.35
N LEU A 157 10.40 6.79 -14.03
CA LEU A 157 10.75 7.77 -13.00
C LEU A 157 12.25 7.74 -12.74
N VAL A 158 12.94 8.83 -13.04
CA VAL A 158 14.42 8.84 -13.05
C VAL A 158 15.05 9.93 -12.22
N LYS A 159 14.36 11.03 -11.98
CA LYS A 159 14.90 12.19 -11.26
C LYS A 159 13.87 12.79 -10.31
N GLN A 160 14.36 13.39 -9.23
CA GLN A 160 13.55 14.28 -8.39
C GLN A 160 14.11 15.69 -8.36
N ASN A 161 13.23 16.67 -8.28
CA ASN A 161 13.50 18.08 -8.05
C ASN A 161 13.07 18.44 -6.65
N VAL A 162 14.00 18.87 -5.79
CA VAL A 162 13.72 19.20 -4.39
C VAL A 162 13.84 20.70 -4.18
N TYR A 163 12.79 21.31 -3.66
CA TYR A 163 12.70 22.73 -3.37
C TYR A 163 12.76 22.97 -1.86
N ILE A 164 13.68 23.82 -1.42
CA ILE A 164 13.97 24.07 0.00
C ILE A 164 13.94 25.57 0.22
N ASP A 165 13.25 26.03 1.27
CA ASP A 165 13.18 27.45 1.62
C ASP A 165 14.43 27.95 2.35
N LYS A 166 14.49 29.29 2.64
CA LYS A 166 15.59 29.90 3.39
C LYS A 166 15.75 29.35 4.82
N ASN A 167 14.68 28.82 5.39
CA ASN A 167 14.62 28.28 6.75
C ASN A 167 15.01 26.80 6.80
N MET A 168 15.51 26.23 5.68
CA MET A 168 15.84 24.81 5.57
C MET A 168 14.61 23.91 5.78
N LYS A 169 13.47 24.27 5.20
CA LYS A 169 12.28 23.46 5.10
C LYS A 169 12.14 22.97 3.67
N ILE A 170 12.00 21.68 3.44
CA ILE A 170 11.57 21.13 2.15
C ILE A 170 10.13 21.58 1.95
N THR A 171 9.85 22.21 0.83
CA THR A 171 8.52 22.77 0.51
C THR A 171 7.82 21.99 -0.59
N LYS A 172 8.60 21.42 -1.51
CA LYS A 172 8.07 20.66 -2.63
C LYS A 172 9.11 19.66 -3.14
N VAL A 173 8.64 18.48 -3.57
CA VAL A 173 9.41 17.52 -4.37
C VAL A 173 8.60 17.16 -5.60
N GLU A 174 9.25 17.13 -6.76
CA GLU A 174 8.68 16.67 -8.02
C GLU A 174 9.52 15.51 -8.53
N VAL A 175 8.88 14.40 -8.90
CA VAL A 175 9.53 13.27 -9.57
C VAL A 175 9.23 13.32 -11.05
N THR A 176 10.26 13.17 -11.87
CA THR A 176 10.15 13.35 -13.33
C THR A 176 10.54 12.08 -14.09
N ASN A 177 9.97 11.94 -15.28
CA ASN A 177 10.37 10.95 -16.26
C ASN A 177 11.67 11.37 -16.99
N LYS A 178 12.11 10.54 -17.96
CA LYS A 178 13.31 10.78 -18.77
C LYS A 178 13.24 12.04 -19.62
N ASP A 179 12.04 12.47 -19.99
CA ASP A 179 11.80 13.67 -20.80
C ASP A 179 11.72 14.94 -19.93
N GLY A 180 11.82 14.79 -18.62
CA GLY A 180 11.74 15.86 -17.63
C GLY A 180 10.31 16.28 -17.29
N GLU A 181 9.32 15.52 -17.70
CA GLU A 181 7.93 15.75 -17.37
C GLU A 181 7.65 15.28 -15.94
N VAL A 182 6.95 16.11 -15.17
CA VAL A 182 6.56 15.80 -13.79
C VAL A 182 5.50 14.72 -13.79
N GLN A 183 5.74 13.67 -13.03
CA GLN A 183 4.83 12.52 -12.86
C GLN A 183 4.25 12.46 -11.43
N ILE A 184 5.03 12.90 -10.43
CA ILE A 184 4.59 12.95 -9.04
C ILE A 184 5.01 14.31 -8.48
N THR A 185 4.10 14.96 -7.75
CA THR A 185 4.37 16.18 -6.99
C THR A 185 3.97 15.95 -5.53
N MET A 186 4.87 16.25 -4.59
CA MET A 186 4.56 16.31 -3.15
C MET A 186 4.79 17.74 -2.66
N ASN A 187 3.75 18.38 -2.17
CA ASN A 187 3.79 19.68 -1.49
C ASN A 187 3.79 19.45 0.03
N PHE A 188 4.75 20.08 0.73
CA PHE A 188 4.91 19.97 2.18
C PHE A 188 4.32 21.22 2.85
N ASP A 189 3.07 21.16 3.27
CA ASP A 189 2.39 22.30 3.89
C ASP A 189 2.96 22.57 5.28
N LYS A 190 3.11 21.54 6.08
CA LYS A 190 3.62 21.66 7.45
C LYS A 190 4.55 20.50 7.79
N ILE A 191 5.67 20.83 8.45
CA ILE A 191 6.60 19.85 9.04
C ILE A 191 6.81 20.23 10.49
N THR A 192 6.43 19.31 11.40
CA THR A 192 6.59 19.45 12.84
C THR A 192 7.61 18.45 13.33
N TYR A 193 8.75 18.91 13.84
CA TYR A 193 9.79 18.06 14.42
C TYR A 193 9.53 17.83 15.91
N ASN A 194 9.95 16.68 16.44
CA ASN A 194 9.76 16.24 17.81
C ASN A 194 8.28 16.26 18.24
N LYS A 195 7.43 15.74 17.37
CA LYS A 195 6.00 15.54 17.63
C LYS A 195 5.84 14.38 18.63
N ASP A 196 5.14 14.61 19.72
CA ASP A 196 4.77 13.53 20.63
C ASP A 196 3.65 12.68 20.05
N PHE A 197 3.84 11.36 20.08
CA PHE A 197 2.86 10.36 19.71
C PHE A 197 2.53 9.51 20.93
N ALA A 198 1.27 9.05 21.03
CA ALA A 198 0.86 8.06 22.02
C ALA A 198 1.66 6.75 21.85
N ASP A 199 1.83 5.97 22.91
CA ASP A 199 2.63 4.74 22.87
C ASP A 199 2.09 3.73 21.84
N ASP A 200 0.77 3.69 21.70
CA ASP A 200 0.04 2.79 20.80
C ASP A 200 -0.26 3.38 19.41
N TYR A 201 0.29 4.56 19.07
CA TYR A 201 -0.01 5.28 17.83
C TYR A 201 0.37 4.51 16.56
N PHE A 202 1.42 3.69 16.64
CA PHE A 202 1.94 2.88 15.53
C PHE A 202 1.51 1.41 15.62
N GLU A 203 0.49 1.09 16.39
CA GLU A 203 -0.05 -0.27 16.46
C GLU A 203 -1.11 -0.50 15.38
N LEU A 204 -1.05 -1.69 14.75
CA LEU A 204 -2.01 -2.11 13.71
C LEU A 204 -3.45 -2.14 14.24
N SER A 205 -3.63 -2.48 15.53
CA SER A 205 -4.92 -2.51 16.23
C SER A 205 -5.65 -1.16 16.30
N LYS A 206 -4.95 -0.06 15.98
CA LYS A 206 -5.57 1.28 15.85
C LYS A 206 -6.19 1.53 14.50
N LEU A 207 -5.88 0.70 13.51
CA LEU A 207 -6.32 0.85 12.12
C LEU A 207 -7.37 -0.17 11.74
N ILE A 208 -7.26 -1.39 12.25
CA ILE A 208 -8.19 -2.50 12.01
C ILE A 208 -8.49 -3.27 13.29
N ASN A 209 -9.62 -3.98 13.31
CA ASN A 209 -10.05 -4.80 14.44
C ASN A 209 -9.27 -6.11 14.48
N VAL A 210 -8.10 -6.12 15.12
CA VAL A 210 -7.30 -7.35 15.30
C VAL A 210 -7.81 -8.09 16.52
N SER A 211 -8.33 -9.31 16.36
CA SER A 211 -8.71 -10.16 17.50
C SER A 211 -7.48 -10.49 18.34
N ASP A 212 -7.56 -10.29 19.65
CA ASP A 212 -6.49 -10.53 20.65
C ASP A 212 -6.06 -12.00 20.79
N SER A 213 -6.28 -12.83 19.78
CA SER A 213 -5.96 -14.28 19.78
C SER A 213 -4.48 -14.60 19.97
N LYS A 214 -3.59 -13.62 20.03
CA LYS A 214 -2.14 -13.80 20.20
C LYS A 214 -1.58 -13.41 21.58
N LYS A 215 -2.39 -12.90 22.51
CA LYS A 215 -1.88 -12.51 23.84
C LYS A 215 -1.80 -13.64 24.87
N ASN A 216 -2.24 -14.86 24.54
CA ASN A 216 -2.31 -15.97 25.52
C ASN A 216 -1.20 -17.02 25.46
N ASN A 217 -0.09 -16.80 24.75
CA ASN A 217 1.01 -17.77 24.68
C ASN A 217 2.33 -17.31 25.30
N SER A 218 2.31 -16.32 26.21
CA SER A 218 3.54 -15.91 26.92
C SER A 218 3.32 -15.59 28.39
N SER A 219 2.60 -16.47 29.11
CA SER A 219 2.67 -16.49 30.58
C SER A 219 2.08 -17.79 31.14
N ASN A 220 2.88 -18.86 31.10
CA ASN A 220 2.77 -19.94 32.06
C ASN A 220 4.13 -20.65 32.18
N SER A 221 4.97 -20.10 33.01
CA SER A 221 5.98 -20.86 33.74
C SER A 221 6.17 -20.17 35.09
N ASP A 222 5.74 -20.89 36.04
CA ASP A 222 6.24 -20.98 37.42
C ASP A 222 5.14 -20.82 38.48
N SER A 223 4.71 -21.95 38.99
CA SER A 223 4.43 -22.12 40.43
C SER A 223 4.58 -23.58 40.81
N THR A 224 5.72 -23.85 41.36
CA THR A 224 6.09 -25.00 42.18
C THR A 224 5.02 -25.28 43.24
N THR A 225 4.54 -26.52 43.31
CA THR A 225 4.10 -27.14 44.57
C THR A 225 4.50 -28.59 44.57
N THR A 226 5.46 -28.86 45.40
CA THR A 226 5.90 -30.18 45.90
C THR A 226 4.73 -31.01 46.46
N ASN A 227 4.68 -32.29 46.08
CA ASN A 227 4.41 -33.36 47.03
C ASN A 227 4.94 -34.69 46.52
N ASP A 228 5.77 -35.27 47.40
CA ASP A 228 6.34 -36.62 47.37
C ASP A 228 5.30 -37.71 47.28
N ASN A 229 5.59 -38.80 46.55
CA ASN A 229 5.74 -40.15 47.08
C ASN A 229 6.04 -41.17 45.96
N ASN A 230 7.26 -41.64 45.96
CA ASN A 230 7.80 -42.97 46.05
C ASN A 230 7.04 -44.14 45.36
N THR A 231 7.66 -44.84 44.44
CA THR A 231 8.12 -46.22 44.49
C THR A 231 8.50 -46.74 43.09
N ASP A 232 9.78 -46.90 42.89
CA ASP A 232 10.56 -48.09 42.49
C ASP A 232 9.99 -49.03 41.39
N ASN A 233 10.66 -49.25 40.33
CA ASN A 233 11.43 -50.41 39.95
C ASN A 233 11.66 -50.63 38.46
N THR A 234 12.93 -50.62 38.10
CA THR A 234 13.69 -51.54 37.23
C THR A 234 13.32 -51.85 35.77
N THR A 235 14.27 -51.49 34.97
CA THR A 235 15.13 -52.26 34.03
C THR A 235 14.64 -52.67 32.64
N ARG A 236 15.53 -52.29 31.73
CA ARG A 236 16.15 -53.00 30.60
C ARG A 236 15.55 -52.94 29.20
N ASP A 237 16.34 -52.31 28.39
CA ASP A 237 17.09 -52.76 27.18
C ASP A 237 16.37 -53.46 26.04
N THR A 238 16.80 -52.97 24.91
CA THR A 238 17.19 -53.59 23.62
C THR A 238 16.26 -53.32 22.45
N ASP A 239 16.76 -52.50 21.55
CA ASP A 239 17.31 -52.77 20.20
C ASP A 239 16.43 -53.51 19.19
N SER A 240 16.39 -52.96 18.00
CA SER A 240 16.37 -53.64 16.69
C SER A 240 15.30 -53.19 15.68
N THR A 241 15.79 -52.45 14.73
CA THR A 241 15.70 -52.58 13.24
C THR A 241 14.57 -53.41 12.57
N THR A 242 14.23 -52.87 11.42
CA THR A 242 13.86 -53.44 10.10
C THR A 242 12.38 -53.27 9.71
N ASP A 243 12.16 -52.46 8.71
CA ASP A 243 12.01 -52.71 7.27
C ASP A 243 10.67 -53.33 6.78
N SER A 244 10.17 -52.72 5.73
CA SER A 244 9.45 -53.28 4.59
C SER A 244 7.91 -53.21 4.47
N THR A 245 7.57 -52.48 3.45
CA THR A 245 6.71 -52.79 2.27
C THR A 245 5.20 -52.93 2.38
N ASN A 246 4.59 -52.09 1.51
CA ASN A 246 3.46 -52.36 0.58
C ASN A 246 2.14 -52.94 1.10
N ASN A 247 1.04 -52.25 0.89
CA ASN A 247 0.06 -52.72 -0.11
C ASN A 247 -1.04 -51.69 -0.46
N VAL A 248 -1.30 -51.65 -1.75
CA VAL A 248 -2.39 -50.98 -2.49
C VAL A 248 -3.68 -51.79 -2.24
N THR A 249 -4.81 -51.12 -2.05
CA THR A 249 -6.10 -51.68 -2.50
C THR A 249 -7.09 -50.58 -2.86
N ASP A 250 -7.45 -50.55 -4.13
CA ASP A 250 -8.61 -49.94 -4.76
C ASP A 250 -9.92 -50.36 -4.07
N ASN A 251 -10.85 -49.43 -4.01
CA ASN A 251 -12.27 -49.83 -4.16
C ASN A 251 -13.12 -48.66 -4.68
N SER A 252 -13.47 -48.79 -5.93
CA SER A 252 -14.57 -48.10 -6.64
C SER A 252 -15.91 -48.44 -5.98
N ASN A 253 -16.79 -47.49 -5.84
CA ASN A 253 -18.22 -47.81 -5.91
C ASN A 253 -19.03 -46.63 -6.48
N THR A 254 -19.48 -46.83 -7.69
CA THR A 254 -20.46 -46.08 -8.48
C THR A 254 -21.85 -46.28 -7.85
N ASN A 255 -22.63 -45.22 -7.69
CA ASN A 255 -24.07 -45.39 -7.68
C ASN A 255 -24.77 -44.17 -8.33
N THR A 256 -25.25 -44.43 -9.50
CA THR A 256 -26.22 -43.66 -10.30
C THR A 256 -27.60 -43.76 -9.66
N ASN A 257 -28.30 -42.64 -9.51
CA ASN A 257 -29.75 -42.69 -9.56
C ASN A 257 -30.36 -41.41 -10.17
N THR A 258 -30.89 -41.60 -11.34
CA THR A 258 -31.74 -40.74 -12.13
C THR A 258 -33.15 -40.72 -11.55
N ASN A 259 -33.79 -39.55 -11.41
CA ASN A 259 -35.22 -39.48 -11.59
C ASN A 259 -35.66 -38.06 -12.06
N ASN A 260 -36.19 -38.06 -13.27
CA ASN A 260 -36.98 -37.01 -13.90
C ASN A 260 -38.32 -36.81 -13.16
N ASN A 261 -38.78 -35.58 -13.02
CA ASN A 261 -40.14 -35.31 -13.35
C ASN A 261 -40.38 -33.84 -13.72
N ALA A 262 -40.82 -33.63 -14.94
CA ALA A 262 -41.37 -32.38 -15.50
C ALA A 262 -42.80 -32.21 -15.01
N ASN A 263 -43.22 -30.99 -14.74
CA ASN A 263 -44.56 -30.58 -15.12
C ASN A 263 -44.69 -29.06 -15.33
N THR A 264 -45.31 -28.77 -16.42
CA THR A 264 -45.62 -27.54 -17.14
C THR A 264 -46.88 -26.88 -16.60
N ASN A 265 -47.02 -25.60 -16.91
CA ASN A 265 -48.25 -24.77 -17.18
C ASN A 265 -48.52 -23.70 -16.11
N ASN A 266 -48.83 -22.52 -16.44
CA ASN A 266 -49.21 -21.73 -17.60
C ASN A 266 -49.96 -20.48 -17.08
N SER A 267 -49.61 -19.30 -17.61
CA SER A 267 -50.48 -18.14 -17.97
C SER A 267 -51.47 -17.56 -16.93
N THR A 268 -51.56 -16.30 -16.68
CA THR A 268 -52.00 -15.21 -17.55
C THR A 268 -52.30 -13.94 -16.71
N THR A 269 -51.87 -12.79 -17.18
CA THR A 269 -52.50 -11.46 -17.28
C THR A 269 -53.29 -10.82 -16.14
N GLY A 270 -52.98 -9.52 -15.96
CA GLY A 270 -53.98 -8.47 -15.77
C GLY A 270 -53.67 -7.49 -14.65
N SER A 271 -53.09 -6.42 -14.94
CA SER A 271 -53.62 -5.04 -15.09
C SER A 271 -54.28 -4.39 -13.87
N ASP A 272 -53.69 -3.27 -13.56
CA ASP A 272 -54.25 -1.96 -13.18
C ASP A 272 -54.77 -1.65 -11.76
N ASN A 273 -54.13 -0.61 -11.29
CA ASN A 273 -54.67 0.65 -10.77
C ASN A 273 -54.88 0.92 -9.29
N THR A 274 -54.10 1.92 -8.90
CA THR A 274 -54.44 3.16 -8.13
C THR A 274 -54.96 3.08 -6.69
N THR A 275 -54.18 3.79 -5.87
CA THR A 275 -54.55 4.97 -5.05
C THR A 275 -54.95 4.77 -3.58
N GLU A 276 -54.25 5.57 -2.77
CA GLU A 276 -54.61 6.27 -1.53
C GLU A 276 -54.63 5.60 -0.17
N ASN A 277 -53.64 6.13 0.62
CA ASN A 277 -53.78 6.72 1.96
C ASN A 277 -54.77 6.10 2.97
N GLN A 278 -54.24 5.68 4.12
CA GLN A 278 -54.42 6.37 5.40
C GLN A 278 -53.83 5.58 6.59
N ASN A 279 -53.20 6.37 7.41
CA ASN A 279 -52.71 6.23 8.76
C ASN A 279 -53.62 5.41 9.71
N SER A 280 -53.03 4.49 10.52
CA SER A 280 -53.44 4.29 11.92
C SER A 280 -52.41 3.41 12.68
N ASN A 281 -51.94 3.95 13.78
CA ASN A 281 -51.16 3.29 14.81
C ASN A 281 -51.87 2.07 15.40
N ASN A 282 -51.17 0.93 15.51
CA ASN A 282 -51.35 0.06 16.67
C ASN A 282 -50.09 -0.80 16.92
N ALA A 283 -49.55 -0.68 18.12
CA ALA A 283 -48.45 -1.46 18.60
C ALA A 283 -48.91 -2.89 18.87
N THR A 284 -48.26 -3.84 18.23
CA THR A 284 -48.27 -5.24 18.68
C THR A 284 -46.83 -5.78 18.50
N ASN A 285 -46.25 -6.24 19.58
CA ASN A 285 -45.00 -6.99 19.63
C ASN A 285 -45.16 -8.29 18.85
N ASP A 286 -44.62 -8.35 17.67
CA ASP A 286 -44.32 -9.61 17.03
C ASP A 286 -42.83 -9.76 16.82
N ASN A 287 -42.33 -10.81 17.43
CA ASN A 287 -40.98 -11.33 17.36
C ASN A 287 -40.72 -11.74 15.90
N ILE A 288 -40.29 -10.79 15.06
CA ILE A 288 -39.88 -11.08 13.68
C ILE A 288 -38.44 -11.59 13.75
N ASN A 289 -38.33 -12.90 13.67
CA ASN A 289 -37.10 -13.58 13.30
C ASN A 289 -36.78 -13.18 11.86
N SER A 290 -36.15 -12.01 11.68
CA SER A 290 -35.64 -11.58 10.39
C SER A 290 -34.38 -12.39 10.09
N SER A 291 -34.54 -13.50 9.39
CA SER A 291 -33.47 -14.03 8.53
C SER A 291 -33.15 -12.91 7.54
N GLN A 292 -32.14 -12.10 7.86
CA GLN A 292 -31.52 -11.24 6.88
C GLN A 292 -30.91 -12.17 5.83
N THR A 293 -31.54 -12.25 4.69
CA THR A 293 -30.92 -12.79 3.48
C THR A 293 -29.71 -11.91 3.24
N LYS A 294 -28.50 -12.45 3.43
CA LYS A 294 -27.24 -11.77 3.12
C LYS A 294 -27.32 -11.42 1.63
N GLN A 295 -27.45 -10.13 1.33
CA GLN A 295 -27.47 -9.67 -0.04
C GLN A 295 -26.05 -9.85 -0.57
N THR A 296 -25.85 -10.78 -1.48
CA THR A 296 -24.54 -11.09 -2.08
C THR A 296 -24.15 -9.91 -2.96
N ALA A 297 -22.96 -9.36 -2.76
CA ALA A 297 -22.42 -8.28 -3.58
C ALA A 297 -22.22 -8.78 -5.03
N THR A 298 -22.55 -7.96 -6.03
CA THR A 298 -22.38 -8.27 -7.45
C THR A 298 -21.38 -7.31 -8.08
N ILE A 299 -20.72 -7.76 -9.15
CA ILE A 299 -19.89 -6.92 -10.00
C ILE A 299 -20.82 -6.32 -11.07
N ASP A 300 -21.29 -5.09 -10.82
CA ASP A 300 -22.26 -4.45 -11.71
C ASP A 300 -21.63 -4.01 -13.03
N ASP A 301 -20.37 -3.50 -12.97
CA ASP A 301 -19.61 -3.07 -14.12
C ASP A 301 -18.27 -3.82 -14.19
N VAL A 302 -18.02 -4.50 -15.29
CA VAL A 302 -16.75 -5.17 -15.55
C VAL A 302 -15.73 -4.14 -16.03
N ILE A 303 -14.59 -4.09 -15.38
CA ILE A 303 -13.53 -3.15 -15.71
C ILE A 303 -12.45 -3.84 -16.54
N TYR A 304 -12.32 -3.42 -17.77
CA TYR A 304 -11.29 -3.91 -18.67
C TYR A 304 -10.06 -3.02 -18.59
N PRO A 305 -8.83 -3.61 -18.63
CA PRO A 305 -7.62 -2.80 -18.73
C PRO A 305 -7.65 -1.99 -20.03
N MET A 306 -7.37 -0.70 -19.95
CA MET A 306 -7.28 0.20 -21.10
C MET A 306 -5.97 0.02 -21.88
N TYR A 307 -4.95 -0.54 -21.24
CA TYR A 307 -3.69 -0.93 -21.87
C TYR A 307 -3.62 -2.44 -21.97
N LEU A 308 -3.32 -2.92 -23.16
CA LEU A 308 -3.00 -4.32 -23.45
C LEU A 308 -1.62 -4.40 -24.11
N PRO A 309 -0.77 -5.36 -23.73
CA PRO A 309 0.47 -5.65 -24.45
C PRO A 309 0.19 -6.00 -25.91
N ASP A 310 1.20 -5.78 -26.76
CA ASP A 310 1.08 -6.05 -28.21
C ASP A 310 0.60 -7.48 -28.48
N ASN A 311 -0.28 -7.61 -29.49
CA ASN A 311 -0.86 -8.89 -29.94
C ASN A 311 -1.56 -9.69 -28.81
N THR A 312 -2.17 -8.99 -27.86
CA THR A 312 -2.91 -9.60 -26.77
C THR A 312 -4.38 -9.20 -26.84
N THR A 313 -5.28 -10.16 -26.75
CA THR A 313 -6.73 -9.95 -26.86
C THR A 313 -7.49 -10.75 -25.81
N LEU A 314 -8.68 -10.29 -25.43
CA LEU A 314 -9.58 -11.04 -24.56
C LEU A 314 -10.05 -12.33 -25.24
N ALA A 315 -9.69 -13.48 -24.65
CA ALA A 315 -10.04 -14.80 -25.15
C ALA A 315 -11.27 -15.39 -24.44
N ASN A 316 -11.43 -15.16 -23.12
CA ASN A 316 -12.53 -15.70 -22.34
C ASN A 316 -12.95 -14.75 -21.23
N LYS A 317 -14.22 -14.83 -20.88
CA LYS A 317 -14.82 -14.16 -19.72
C LYS A 317 -15.72 -15.15 -18.99
N GLU A 318 -15.45 -15.36 -17.69
CA GLU A 318 -16.21 -16.26 -16.84
C GLU A 318 -16.65 -15.52 -15.56
N VAL A 319 -17.91 -15.71 -15.17
CA VAL A 319 -18.48 -15.15 -13.94
C VAL A 319 -18.82 -16.31 -13.02
N ILE A 320 -18.38 -16.24 -11.78
CA ILE A 320 -18.56 -17.26 -10.75
C ILE A 320 -19.24 -16.61 -9.55
N ASP A 321 -20.40 -17.11 -9.16
CA ASP A 321 -21.03 -16.73 -7.91
C ASP A 321 -20.32 -17.46 -6.74
N THR A 322 -19.95 -16.71 -5.70
CA THR A 322 -19.31 -17.21 -4.51
C THR A 322 -20.22 -17.04 -3.28
N GLU A 323 -19.87 -17.63 -2.16
CA GLU A 323 -20.64 -17.48 -0.91
C GLU A 323 -20.67 -16.04 -0.40
N ASP A 324 -19.61 -15.25 -0.71
CA ASP A 324 -19.43 -13.89 -0.23
C ASP A 324 -19.67 -12.83 -1.30
N GLY A 325 -19.92 -13.22 -2.54
CA GLY A 325 -20.16 -12.28 -3.63
C GLY A 325 -19.97 -12.89 -5.01
N GLN A 326 -19.27 -12.20 -5.88
CA GLN A 326 -19.08 -12.58 -7.26
C GLN A 326 -17.61 -12.45 -7.65
N ARG A 327 -17.13 -13.37 -8.47
CA ARG A 327 -15.80 -13.36 -9.08
C ARG A 327 -15.94 -13.38 -10.59
N LEU A 328 -15.20 -12.51 -11.24
CA LEU A 328 -15.08 -12.45 -12.69
C LEU A 328 -13.65 -12.81 -13.09
N ILE A 329 -13.49 -13.67 -14.07
CA ILE A 329 -12.20 -14.08 -14.63
C ILE A 329 -12.14 -13.67 -16.08
N LEU A 330 -11.21 -12.80 -16.43
CA LEU A 330 -10.89 -12.38 -17.78
C LEU A 330 -9.57 -13.03 -18.20
N THR A 331 -9.62 -13.86 -19.25
CA THR A 331 -8.42 -14.51 -19.82
C THR A 331 -8.03 -13.79 -21.10
N PHE A 332 -6.82 -13.26 -21.13
CA PHE A 332 -6.22 -12.65 -22.30
C PHE A 332 -5.21 -13.61 -22.91
N ASP A 333 -5.25 -13.77 -24.24
CA ASP A 333 -4.39 -14.69 -25.00
C ASP A 333 -3.66 -13.95 -26.12
N GLY A 334 -2.60 -14.56 -26.65
CA GLY A 334 -1.74 -14.00 -27.68
C GLY A 334 -0.25 -14.16 -27.38
N ASP A 335 0.54 -13.18 -27.82
CA ASP A 335 1.99 -13.20 -27.57
C ASP A 335 2.33 -12.95 -26.08
N ASN A 336 1.48 -12.22 -25.36
CA ASN A 336 1.66 -11.77 -24.00
C ASN A 336 0.45 -12.11 -23.13
N PRO A 337 0.16 -13.42 -22.88
CA PRO A 337 -1.03 -13.84 -22.16
C PRO A 337 -1.00 -13.48 -20.68
N PHE A 338 -2.17 -13.14 -20.13
CA PHE A 338 -2.37 -12.93 -18.71
C PHE A 338 -3.83 -13.19 -18.29
N VAL A 339 -4.06 -13.32 -16.99
CA VAL A 339 -5.38 -13.43 -16.41
C VAL A 339 -5.61 -12.24 -15.49
N LEU A 340 -6.79 -11.63 -15.59
CA LEU A 340 -7.30 -10.64 -14.65
C LEU A 340 -8.49 -11.24 -13.91
N VAL A 341 -8.43 -11.22 -12.59
CA VAL A 341 -9.53 -11.59 -11.70
C VAL A 341 -10.05 -10.35 -11.02
N GLU A 342 -11.35 -10.12 -11.09
CA GLU A 342 -12.09 -9.15 -10.29
C GLU A 342 -12.96 -9.90 -9.29
N GLU A 343 -12.92 -9.52 -8.02
CA GLU A 343 -13.70 -10.18 -6.97
C GLU A 343 -14.30 -9.17 -6.02
N THR A 344 -15.58 -9.31 -5.71
CA THR A 344 -16.21 -8.46 -4.70
C THR A 344 -15.58 -8.68 -3.34
N ILE A 345 -15.28 -7.58 -2.64
CA ILE A 345 -14.73 -7.62 -1.29
C ILE A 345 -15.81 -7.22 -0.30
N SER A 346 -16.09 -8.09 0.65
CA SER A 346 -16.99 -7.80 1.77
C SER A 346 -16.18 -7.31 2.97
N TYR A 347 -16.76 -6.33 3.69
CA TYR A 347 -16.23 -5.96 5.01
C TYR A 347 -16.30 -7.15 5.97
N SER A 348 -15.23 -7.38 6.72
CA SER A 348 -15.18 -8.37 7.78
C SER A 348 -15.15 -7.68 9.15
N ASP A 349 -15.96 -8.13 10.10
CA ASP A 349 -15.92 -7.63 11.49
C ASP A 349 -14.58 -7.95 12.16
N GLU A 350 -13.94 -9.05 11.76
CA GLU A 350 -12.60 -9.43 12.17
C GLU A 350 -11.56 -8.96 11.15
N GLY A 351 -10.51 -8.29 11.62
CA GLY A 351 -9.47 -7.74 10.76
C GLY A 351 -8.72 -8.82 9.98
N LEU A 352 -8.69 -8.69 8.67
CA LEU A 352 -8.00 -9.61 7.78
C LEU A 352 -6.56 -9.15 7.53
N ILE A 353 -5.58 -9.97 7.93
CA ILE A 353 -4.16 -9.74 7.69
C ILE A 353 -3.65 -10.77 6.68
N ILE A 354 -3.25 -10.32 5.48
CA ILE A 354 -2.77 -11.17 4.39
C ILE A 354 -1.24 -11.04 4.29
N PRO A 355 -0.47 -12.09 4.61
CA PRO A 355 0.97 -12.10 4.39
C PRO A 355 1.29 -12.11 2.89
N VAL A 356 2.19 -11.23 2.46
CA VAL A 356 2.64 -11.14 1.06
C VAL A 356 4.16 -11.07 0.98
N SER A 357 4.73 -11.68 -0.06
CA SER A 357 6.17 -11.70 -0.30
C SER A 357 6.64 -10.60 -1.27
N GLY A 358 5.71 -9.91 -1.92
CA GLY A 358 6.00 -8.86 -2.89
C GLY A 358 6.37 -7.53 -2.30
N ASN A 359 6.55 -6.55 -3.17
CA ASN A 359 6.76 -5.15 -2.83
C ASN A 359 5.46 -4.36 -2.97
N MET A 360 5.40 -3.21 -2.31
CA MET A 360 4.31 -2.25 -2.51
C MET A 360 4.72 -1.17 -3.52
N ASP A 361 3.77 -0.70 -4.32
CA ASP A 361 3.94 0.49 -5.16
C ASP A 361 2.59 1.17 -5.42
N PHE A 362 2.65 2.45 -5.78
CA PHE A 362 1.50 3.19 -6.27
C PHE A 362 1.13 2.69 -7.67
N LEU A 363 -0.11 2.26 -7.83
CA LEU A 363 -0.67 1.95 -9.14
C LEU A 363 -1.24 3.22 -9.78
N THR A 364 -2.48 3.57 -9.48
CA THR A 364 -3.08 4.85 -9.90
C THR A 364 -3.65 5.56 -8.69
N ASP A 365 -4.75 5.05 -8.21
CA ASP A 365 -5.52 5.57 -7.07
C ASP A 365 -5.33 4.73 -5.79
N VAL A 366 -4.53 3.66 -5.84
CA VAL A 366 -4.30 2.74 -4.73
C VAL A 366 -2.84 2.25 -4.68
N ILE A 367 -2.45 1.75 -3.52
CA ILE A 367 -1.20 1.01 -3.34
C ILE A 367 -1.50 -0.47 -3.59
N GLY A 368 -0.75 -1.08 -4.51
CA GLY A 368 -0.84 -2.51 -4.82
C GLY A 368 0.32 -3.32 -4.26
N VAL A 369 0.12 -4.63 -4.27
CA VAL A 369 1.14 -5.66 -3.99
C VAL A 369 1.70 -6.15 -5.32
N ILE A 370 3.01 -6.07 -5.49
CA ILE A 370 3.71 -6.44 -6.73
C ILE A 370 4.65 -7.58 -6.44
N ASN A 371 4.40 -8.72 -7.09
CA ASN A 371 5.29 -9.88 -7.12
C ASN A 371 5.92 -10.01 -8.51
N ASP A 372 6.83 -10.96 -8.68
CA ASP A 372 7.52 -11.20 -9.95
C ASP A 372 6.56 -11.46 -11.10
N ASN A 373 5.47 -12.17 -10.85
CA ASN A 373 4.51 -12.63 -11.85
C ASN A 373 3.05 -12.23 -11.57
N SER A 374 2.81 -11.37 -10.59
CA SER A 374 1.45 -10.93 -10.27
C SER A 374 1.40 -9.55 -9.64
N VAL A 375 0.27 -8.88 -9.84
CA VAL A 375 -0.10 -7.63 -9.19
C VAL A 375 -1.47 -7.79 -8.58
N SER A 376 -1.65 -7.34 -7.33
CA SER A 376 -2.96 -7.32 -6.67
C SER A 376 -3.20 -6.01 -5.94
N PHE A 377 -4.45 -5.56 -5.95
CA PHE A 377 -4.89 -4.33 -5.28
C PHE A 377 -6.40 -4.35 -5.05
N ASP A 378 -6.85 -3.49 -4.15
CA ASP A 378 -8.27 -3.32 -3.85
C ASP A 378 -8.69 -1.90 -4.21
N SER A 379 -9.76 -1.75 -4.98
CA SER A 379 -10.35 -0.45 -5.32
C SER A 379 -11.88 -0.53 -5.36
N ASN A 380 -12.56 0.44 -4.74
CA ASN A 380 -14.02 0.58 -4.74
C ASN A 380 -14.80 -0.70 -4.38
N GLY A 381 -14.30 -1.49 -3.44
CA GLY A 381 -14.96 -2.73 -2.98
C GLY A 381 -14.73 -3.93 -3.90
N ILE A 382 -13.86 -3.79 -4.89
CA ILE A 382 -13.44 -4.88 -5.78
C ILE A 382 -11.94 -5.14 -5.55
N GLY A 383 -11.59 -6.41 -5.40
CA GLY A 383 -10.22 -6.90 -5.43
C GLY A 383 -9.82 -7.28 -6.84
N TYR A 384 -8.67 -6.82 -7.27
CA TYR A 384 -8.08 -7.11 -8.57
C TYR A 384 -6.83 -7.97 -8.39
N TYR A 385 -6.70 -9.01 -9.20
CA TYR A 385 -5.53 -9.86 -9.24
C TYR A 385 -5.14 -10.13 -10.70
N ILE A 386 -3.96 -9.67 -11.10
CA ILE A 386 -3.40 -9.84 -12.44
C ILE A 386 -2.23 -10.80 -12.33
N VAL A 387 -2.20 -11.83 -13.15
CA VAL A 387 -1.14 -12.84 -13.14
C VAL A 387 -0.75 -13.24 -14.55
N SER A 388 0.56 -13.44 -14.76
CA SER A 388 1.13 -13.99 -15.98
C SER A 388 2.38 -14.79 -15.65
N ASP A 389 2.63 -15.84 -16.41
CA ASP A 389 3.86 -16.62 -16.41
C ASP A 389 4.89 -16.16 -17.47
N LYS A 390 4.51 -15.17 -18.28
CA LYS A 390 5.35 -14.62 -19.37
C LYS A 390 5.71 -13.16 -19.18
N LEU A 391 4.83 -12.36 -18.59
CA LEU A 391 5.03 -10.92 -18.43
C LEU A 391 5.90 -10.62 -17.21
N GLU A 392 6.82 -9.68 -17.37
CA GLU A 392 7.57 -9.12 -16.22
C GLU A 392 6.65 -8.27 -15.34
N SER A 393 7.02 -8.11 -14.06
CA SER A 393 6.26 -7.32 -13.09
C SER A 393 6.00 -5.88 -13.54
N THR A 394 6.94 -5.25 -14.25
CA THR A 394 6.77 -3.90 -14.79
C THR A 394 5.64 -3.80 -15.81
N GLU A 395 5.44 -4.85 -16.62
CA GLU A 395 4.35 -4.90 -17.60
C GLU A 395 3.00 -5.16 -16.92
N LEU A 396 2.98 -6.04 -15.91
CA LEU A 396 1.79 -6.27 -15.07
C LEU A 396 1.37 -5.00 -14.34
N VAL A 397 2.32 -4.19 -13.87
CA VAL A 397 2.06 -2.87 -13.29
C VAL A 397 1.44 -1.90 -14.29
N ASN A 398 1.89 -1.91 -15.56
CA ASN A 398 1.29 -1.07 -16.62
C ASN A 398 -0.16 -1.47 -16.89
N ILE A 399 -0.44 -2.79 -16.94
CA ILE A 399 -1.81 -3.30 -17.07
C ILE A 399 -2.64 -2.84 -15.86
N ALA A 400 -2.14 -3.03 -14.63
CA ALA A 400 -2.83 -2.64 -13.39
C ALA A 400 -3.15 -1.14 -13.36
N ARG A 401 -2.19 -0.29 -13.74
CA ARG A 401 -2.37 1.17 -13.83
C ARG A 401 -3.40 1.60 -14.85
N SER A 402 -3.69 0.75 -15.84
CA SER A 402 -4.71 1.02 -16.85
C SER A 402 -6.11 0.60 -16.43
N ILE A 403 -6.25 -0.10 -15.30
CA ILE A 403 -7.53 -0.40 -14.66
C ILE A 403 -7.90 0.81 -13.81
N SER A 404 -8.40 1.86 -14.46
CA SER A 404 -8.81 3.08 -13.76
C SER A 404 -10.30 2.99 -13.44
N VAL A 405 -10.62 2.99 -12.15
CA VAL A 405 -12.01 3.08 -11.67
C VAL A 405 -12.29 4.52 -11.30
N LEU A 406 -12.26 5.43 -12.27
CA LEU A 406 -12.81 6.77 -12.04
C LEU A 406 -14.32 6.64 -11.93
N PRO A 407 -14.96 7.16 -10.87
CA PRO A 407 -16.40 7.26 -10.85
C PRO A 407 -16.82 8.12 -12.03
N VAL A 408 -17.49 7.51 -13.00
CA VAL A 408 -18.10 8.26 -14.11
C VAL A 408 -19.07 9.22 -13.46
N SER A 409 -18.77 10.51 -13.47
CA SER A 409 -19.70 11.54 -13.03
C SER A 409 -20.96 11.45 -13.87
N LYS A 410 -22.05 10.98 -13.25
CA LYS A 410 -23.39 11.00 -13.87
C LYS A 410 -23.91 12.43 -13.95
#